data_73ec502e815c15cccf175ec8361c15a6
#
_entry.id   73ec502e815c15cccf175ec8361c15a6
#
_cell.length_a   1.000
_cell.length_b   1.000
_cell.length_c   1.000
_cell.angle_alpha   90.00
_cell.angle_beta   90.00
_cell.angle_gamma   90.00
#
_symmetry.space_group_name_H-M   'P 1'
#
loop_
_entity.id
_entity.type
_entity.pdbx_description
1 polymer ?
#
loop_
_entity_poly.entity_id
_entity_poly.type
_entity_poly.pdbx_seq_one_letter_code
_entity_poly.pdbx_strand_id
1 'polypeptide(L)'
;MFFEKLKKYKVLLASGSKRRHELLKGLEINFEIISQNIDETYPKDLKKQEITNYLVKKKSSYLKKSLKKNELLITADTIVWFNNFPLEKPKDREEAFKMIQSLSNNSHEVISSVCISTNKTQKIINESTKVYFNKLSDNDITYYSNNYDVLDRAGSYGIQDYIGHLGISRIEGCYNNVLGFPTSLFCKTVNKMKL
;
A
#
# COMPACT_ATOMS: atom_id res chain seq x y z
N MET A 1 -0.04 -23.25 -10.35
CA MET A 1 0.47 -22.30 -9.31
C MET A 1 0.45 -20.90 -9.90
N PHE A 2 0.34 -19.85 -9.06
CA PHE A 2 0.33 -18.47 -9.53
C PHE A 2 1.63 -18.09 -10.26
N PHE A 3 2.78 -18.62 -9.84
CA PHE A 3 4.05 -18.45 -10.53
C PHE A 3 4.02 -18.85 -12.00
N GLU A 4 3.43 -20.02 -12.31
CA GLU A 4 3.39 -20.53 -13.69
C GLU A 4 2.56 -19.62 -14.62
N LYS A 5 1.57 -18.92 -14.04
CA LYS A 5 0.81 -17.91 -14.78
C LYS A 5 1.64 -16.66 -15.03
N LEU A 6 2.36 -16.18 -14.00
CA LEU A 6 3.16 -14.96 -14.11
C LEU A 6 4.41 -15.14 -14.97
N LYS A 7 5.04 -16.31 -14.99
CA LYS A 7 6.19 -16.61 -15.86
C LYS A 7 5.93 -16.33 -17.35
N LYS A 8 4.67 -16.35 -17.77
CA LYS A 8 4.28 -16.06 -19.16
C LYS A 8 4.25 -14.57 -19.48
N TYR A 9 4.40 -13.73 -18.44
CA TYR A 9 4.30 -12.28 -18.56
C TYR A 9 5.59 -11.61 -18.13
N LYS A 10 5.93 -10.52 -18.82
CA LYS A 10 6.80 -9.50 -18.31
C LYS A 10 6.00 -8.67 -17.31
N VAL A 11 6.30 -8.83 -16.01
CA VAL A 11 5.59 -8.12 -14.96
C VAL A 11 6.16 -6.72 -14.82
N LEU A 12 5.29 -5.73 -14.85
CA LEU A 12 5.59 -4.31 -14.72
C LEU A 12 4.98 -3.81 -13.41
N LEU A 13 5.79 -3.22 -12.53
CA LEU A 13 5.32 -2.63 -11.28
C LEU A 13 5.39 -1.11 -11.36
N ALA A 14 4.23 -0.45 -11.40
CA ALA A 14 4.14 1.01 -11.35
C ALA A 14 4.02 1.49 -9.91
N SER A 15 5.11 1.42 -9.17
CA SER A 15 5.21 1.89 -7.79
C SER A 15 6.66 2.19 -7.42
N GLY A 16 6.91 3.35 -6.81
CA GLY A 16 8.21 3.72 -6.24
C GLY A 16 8.44 3.16 -4.82
N SER A 17 7.45 2.51 -4.22
CA SER A 17 7.53 2.01 -2.85
C SER A 17 8.51 0.86 -2.69
N LYS A 18 9.60 1.07 -1.95
CA LYS A 18 10.60 0.03 -1.63
C LYS A 18 9.96 -1.16 -0.92
N ARG A 19 8.98 -0.93 -0.03
CA ARG A 19 8.26 -1.99 0.70
C ARG A 19 7.50 -2.91 -0.25
N ARG A 20 6.83 -2.36 -1.26
CA ARG A 20 6.16 -3.17 -2.30
C ARG A 20 7.14 -3.96 -3.14
N HIS A 21 8.30 -3.37 -3.45
CA HIS A 21 9.37 -4.08 -4.15
C HIS A 21 9.83 -5.31 -3.35
N GLU A 22 10.09 -5.14 -2.05
CA GLU A 22 10.51 -6.25 -1.17
C GLU A 22 9.43 -7.33 -1.05
N LEU A 23 8.16 -6.95 -0.92
CA LEU A 23 7.06 -7.92 -0.85
C LEU A 23 6.92 -8.74 -2.15
N LEU A 24 7.06 -8.11 -3.32
CA LEU A 24 7.02 -8.83 -4.60
C LEU A 24 8.26 -9.70 -4.83
N LYS A 25 9.45 -9.24 -4.42
CA LYS A 25 10.67 -10.07 -4.40
C LYS A 25 10.52 -11.27 -3.47
N GLY A 26 9.95 -11.08 -2.28
CA GLY A 26 9.65 -12.17 -1.34
C GLY A 26 8.65 -13.20 -1.88
N LEU A 27 7.86 -12.83 -2.89
CA LEU A 27 7.03 -13.75 -3.66
C LEU A 27 7.77 -14.36 -4.86
N GLU A 28 9.08 -14.12 -5.01
CA GLU A 28 9.92 -14.58 -6.14
C GLU A 28 9.40 -14.12 -7.51
N ILE A 29 8.71 -12.96 -7.54
CA ILE A 29 8.22 -12.37 -8.79
C ILE A 29 9.30 -11.50 -9.38
N ASN A 30 9.76 -11.84 -10.60
CA ASN A 30 10.59 -10.95 -11.39
C ASN A 30 9.73 -9.84 -11.99
N PHE A 31 10.09 -8.58 -11.75
CA PHE A 31 9.35 -7.42 -12.26
C PHE A 31 10.30 -6.29 -12.66
N GLU A 32 9.83 -5.47 -13.58
CA GLU A 32 10.45 -4.18 -13.91
C GLU A 32 9.69 -3.04 -13.24
N ILE A 33 10.43 -2.07 -12.68
CA ILE A 33 9.83 -0.88 -12.08
C ILE A 33 9.56 0.13 -13.18
N ILE A 34 8.32 0.62 -13.23
CA ILE A 34 7.95 1.73 -14.10
C ILE A 34 7.71 2.95 -13.22
N SER A 35 8.53 3.99 -13.44
CA SER A 35 8.31 5.29 -12.80
C SER A 35 7.18 6.03 -13.51
N GLN A 36 6.24 6.55 -12.73
CA GLN A 36 5.18 7.43 -13.21
C GLN A 36 4.99 8.57 -12.23
N ASN A 37 5.01 9.76 -12.77
CA ASN A 37 4.58 10.95 -12.04
C ASN A 37 3.07 11.15 -12.33
N ILE A 38 2.22 10.48 -11.56
CA ILE A 38 0.77 10.59 -11.69
C ILE A 38 0.28 11.44 -10.52
N ASP A 39 -0.53 12.42 -10.85
CA ASP A 39 -1.29 13.17 -9.86
C ASP A 39 -2.17 12.22 -9.04
N GLU A 40 -1.92 12.13 -7.74
CA GLU A 40 -2.63 11.25 -6.79
C GLU A 40 -3.88 11.94 -6.17
N THR A 41 -4.37 13.01 -6.79
CA THR A 41 -5.64 13.62 -6.37
C THR A 41 -6.83 12.72 -6.69
N TYR A 42 -7.83 12.75 -5.82
CA TYR A 42 -9.08 12.00 -5.92
C TYR A 42 -10.29 12.85 -5.47
N PRO A 43 -11.53 12.50 -5.88
CA PRO A 43 -12.75 13.19 -5.43
C PRO A 43 -12.91 13.10 -3.90
N LYS A 44 -13.24 14.22 -3.27
CA LYS A 44 -13.32 14.35 -1.79
C LYS A 44 -14.48 13.59 -1.14
N ASP A 45 -15.44 13.15 -1.90
CA ASP A 45 -16.58 12.33 -1.46
C ASP A 45 -16.25 10.85 -1.31
N LEU A 46 -15.14 10.39 -1.91
CA LEU A 46 -14.68 9.01 -1.80
C LEU A 46 -14.19 8.69 -0.38
N LYS A 47 -14.46 7.45 0.07
CA LYS A 47 -14.10 6.98 1.41
C LYS A 47 -13.42 5.61 1.34
N LYS A 48 -12.50 5.37 2.27
CA LYS A 48 -11.87 4.07 2.49
C LYS A 48 -11.33 3.44 1.18
N GLN A 49 -11.76 2.20 0.86
CA GLN A 49 -11.34 1.48 -0.34
C GLN A 49 -11.73 2.16 -1.66
N GLU A 50 -12.70 3.07 -1.65
CA GLU A 50 -13.06 3.82 -2.86
C GLU A 50 -11.90 4.70 -3.30
N ILE A 51 -11.18 5.32 -2.35
CA ILE A 51 -10.00 6.15 -2.60
C ILE A 51 -8.89 5.29 -3.25
N THR A 52 -8.50 4.20 -2.59
CA THR A 52 -7.40 3.36 -3.08
C THR A 52 -7.76 2.65 -4.39
N ASN A 53 -9.02 2.22 -4.57
CA ASN A 53 -9.51 1.66 -5.83
C ASN A 53 -9.44 2.69 -6.97
N TYR A 54 -9.86 3.93 -6.70
CA TYR A 54 -9.79 5.03 -7.67
C TYR A 54 -8.33 5.28 -8.08
N LEU A 55 -7.42 5.41 -7.11
CA LEU A 55 -6.02 5.72 -7.37
C LEU A 55 -5.31 4.60 -8.15
N VAL A 56 -5.51 3.33 -7.79
CA VAL A 56 -4.89 2.22 -8.56
C VAL A 56 -5.44 2.11 -9.97
N LYS A 57 -6.73 2.41 -10.17
CA LYS A 57 -7.36 2.46 -11.49
C LYS A 57 -6.81 3.62 -12.32
N LYS A 58 -6.69 4.82 -11.72
CA LYS A 58 -6.11 6.00 -12.35
C LYS A 58 -4.67 5.70 -12.79
N LYS A 59 -3.81 5.17 -11.88
CA LYS A 59 -2.43 4.74 -12.17
C LYS A 59 -2.38 3.72 -13.31
N SER A 60 -3.24 2.73 -13.29
CA SER A 60 -3.28 1.69 -14.33
C SER A 60 -3.73 2.23 -15.69
N SER A 61 -4.69 3.15 -15.73
CA SER A 61 -5.29 3.66 -16.98
C SER A 61 -4.27 4.35 -17.88
N TYR A 62 -3.26 5.00 -17.33
CA TYR A 62 -2.21 5.65 -18.10
C TYR A 62 -1.35 4.66 -18.89
N LEU A 63 -1.06 3.50 -18.29
CA LEU A 63 -0.15 2.50 -18.89
C LEU A 63 -0.87 1.40 -19.65
N LYS A 64 -2.12 1.10 -19.28
CA LYS A 64 -2.84 -0.04 -19.82
C LYS A 64 -2.96 -0.02 -21.35
N LYS A 65 -3.11 1.17 -21.95
CA LYS A 65 -3.25 1.33 -23.41
C LYS A 65 -2.00 0.93 -24.18
N SER A 66 -0.83 1.00 -23.57
CA SER A 66 0.47 0.67 -24.19
C SER A 66 0.95 -0.75 -23.86
N LEU A 67 0.21 -1.52 -23.04
CA LEU A 67 0.62 -2.87 -22.66
C LEU A 67 0.63 -3.83 -23.86
N LYS A 68 1.75 -4.53 -24.02
CA LYS A 68 1.89 -5.62 -24.99
C LYS A 68 1.13 -6.88 -24.52
N LYS A 69 0.92 -7.82 -25.43
CA LYS A 69 0.17 -9.07 -25.11
C LYS A 69 0.78 -9.89 -23.97
N ASN A 70 2.10 -9.84 -23.83
CA ASN A 70 2.87 -10.57 -22.82
C ASN A 70 3.24 -9.71 -21.61
N GLU A 71 2.64 -8.55 -21.41
CA GLU A 71 2.89 -7.67 -20.28
C GLU A 71 1.74 -7.71 -19.28
N LEU A 72 2.07 -7.72 -17.99
CA LEU A 72 1.15 -7.64 -16.87
C LEU A 72 1.57 -6.48 -15.98
N LEU A 73 0.70 -5.50 -15.85
CA LEU A 73 0.91 -4.31 -15.02
C LEU A 73 0.29 -4.49 -13.65
N ILE A 74 1.06 -4.14 -12.62
CA ILE A 74 0.64 -4.04 -11.23
C ILE A 74 0.74 -2.59 -10.79
N THR A 75 -0.37 -2.03 -10.33
CA THR A 75 -0.40 -0.76 -9.60
C THR A 75 -0.97 -0.98 -8.22
N ALA A 76 -0.49 -0.25 -7.22
CA ALA A 76 -0.96 -0.38 -5.84
C ALA A 76 -1.03 0.99 -5.16
N ASP A 77 -1.96 1.10 -4.21
CA ASP A 77 -2.11 2.27 -3.38
C ASP A 77 -2.52 1.88 -1.96
N THR A 78 -2.18 2.72 -0.97
CA THR A 78 -2.43 2.42 0.45
C THR A 78 -2.72 3.70 1.19
N ILE A 79 -3.79 3.68 1.99
CA ILE A 79 -4.13 4.76 2.92
C ILE A 79 -4.23 4.21 4.34
N VAL A 80 -4.02 5.10 5.31
CA VAL A 80 -4.41 4.92 6.70
C VAL A 80 -5.72 5.67 6.92
N TRP A 81 -6.75 4.98 7.41
CA TRP A 81 -8.06 5.55 7.68
C TRP A 81 -8.31 5.64 9.19
N PHE A 82 -8.44 6.86 9.69
CA PHE A 82 -8.63 7.14 11.11
C PHE A 82 -9.68 8.25 11.31
N ASN A 83 -10.60 8.05 12.26
CA ASN A 83 -11.65 9.03 12.61
C ASN A 83 -12.40 9.59 11.39
N ASN A 84 -12.75 8.74 10.44
CA ASN A 84 -13.46 9.08 9.18
C ASN A 84 -12.65 9.93 8.18
N PHE A 85 -11.32 10.03 8.34
CA PHE A 85 -10.44 10.75 7.42
C PHE A 85 -9.25 9.88 7.00
N PRO A 86 -8.74 10.04 5.77
CA PRO A 86 -7.47 9.47 5.38
C PRO A 86 -6.31 10.24 6.04
N LEU A 87 -5.37 9.53 6.64
CA LEU A 87 -4.08 10.07 7.01
C LEU A 87 -3.12 9.79 5.84
N GLU A 88 -2.85 10.83 5.08
CA GLU A 88 -1.96 10.79 3.93
C GLU A 88 -0.49 10.86 4.37
N LYS A 89 0.43 11.10 3.43
CA LYS A 89 1.82 11.38 3.75
C LYS A 89 1.93 12.76 4.40
N PRO A 90 2.68 12.90 5.49
CA PRO A 90 2.86 14.19 6.16
C PRO A 90 3.74 15.11 5.30
N LYS A 91 3.55 16.41 5.46
CA LYS A 91 4.33 17.44 4.76
C LYS A 91 5.73 17.61 5.38
N ASP A 92 5.79 17.42 6.69
CA ASP A 92 7.01 17.60 7.49
C ASP A 92 7.01 16.68 8.71
N ARG A 93 8.09 16.75 9.50
CA ARG A 93 8.26 15.91 10.68
C ARG A 93 7.33 16.31 11.84
N GLU A 94 6.91 17.55 11.92
CA GLU A 94 5.94 18.01 12.92
C GLU A 94 4.56 17.43 12.64
N GLU A 95 4.12 17.44 11.39
CA GLU A 95 2.87 16.77 11.00
C GLU A 95 2.96 15.26 11.22
N ALA A 96 4.11 14.64 10.93
CA ALA A 96 4.35 13.23 11.20
C ALA A 96 4.21 12.90 12.69
N PHE A 97 4.80 13.72 13.57
CA PHE A 97 4.63 13.57 15.02
C PHE A 97 3.16 13.61 15.42
N LYS A 98 2.42 14.63 14.97
CA LYS A 98 0.98 14.80 15.27
C LYS A 98 0.15 13.63 14.77
N MET A 99 0.45 13.10 13.58
CA MET A 99 -0.22 11.91 13.05
C MET A 99 0.00 10.69 13.95
N ILE A 100 1.24 10.38 14.31
CA ILE A 100 1.56 9.23 15.16
C ILE A 100 0.95 9.41 16.56
N GLN A 101 1.00 10.62 17.11
CA GLN A 101 0.39 10.95 18.39
C GLN A 101 -1.11 10.70 18.38
N SER A 102 -1.80 11.06 17.29
CA SER A 102 -3.24 10.80 17.13
C SER A 102 -3.58 9.31 17.07
N LEU A 103 -2.67 8.48 16.57
CA LEU A 103 -2.84 7.02 16.51
C LEU A 103 -2.52 6.33 17.85
N SER A 104 -1.76 6.99 18.74
CA SER A 104 -1.39 6.46 20.06
C SER A 104 -2.63 6.13 20.89
N ASN A 105 -2.66 4.95 21.52
CA ASN A 105 -3.77 4.42 22.32
C ASN A 105 -5.11 4.31 21.54
N ASN A 106 -5.04 4.18 20.22
CA ASN A 106 -6.18 4.10 19.32
C ASN A 106 -6.06 2.93 18.35
N SER A 107 -7.12 2.69 17.58
CA SER A 107 -7.09 1.77 16.45
C SER A 107 -7.48 2.48 15.16
N HIS A 108 -6.88 2.06 14.06
CA HIS A 108 -7.14 2.59 12.73
C HIS A 108 -7.16 1.46 11.69
N GLU A 109 -7.60 1.77 10.49
CA GLU A 109 -7.58 0.82 9.37
C GLU A 109 -6.47 1.18 8.38
N VAL A 110 -5.75 0.18 7.90
CA VAL A 110 -4.86 0.31 6.75
C VAL A 110 -5.49 -0.39 5.58
N ILE A 111 -5.74 0.34 4.50
CA ILE A 111 -6.45 -0.15 3.33
C ILE A 111 -5.51 -0.06 2.13
N SER A 112 -5.23 -1.21 1.53
CA SER A 112 -4.45 -1.27 0.29
C SER A 112 -5.29 -1.85 -0.83
N SER A 113 -5.19 -1.22 -2.01
CA SER A 113 -5.72 -1.75 -3.26
C SER A 113 -4.61 -2.09 -4.23
N VAL A 114 -4.85 -3.13 -5.02
CA VAL A 114 -3.98 -3.54 -6.12
C VAL A 114 -4.81 -3.68 -7.39
N CYS A 115 -4.34 -3.08 -8.48
CA CYS A 115 -4.90 -3.29 -9.79
C CYS A 115 -3.95 -4.14 -10.63
N ILE A 116 -4.45 -5.24 -11.15
CA ILE A 116 -3.74 -6.19 -12.02
C ILE A 116 -4.32 -6.04 -13.42
N SER A 117 -3.51 -5.64 -14.38
CA SER A 117 -3.96 -5.35 -15.74
C SER A 117 -3.12 -6.05 -16.78
N THR A 118 -3.78 -6.61 -17.79
CA THR A 118 -3.19 -6.97 -19.07
C THR A 118 -3.80 -6.07 -20.15
N ASN A 119 -3.39 -6.21 -21.38
CA ASN A 119 -4.02 -5.50 -22.50
C ASN A 119 -5.52 -5.84 -22.68
N LYS A 120 -5.97 -7.01 -22.16
CA LYS A 120 -7.35 -7.49 -22.30
C LYS A 120 -8.17 -7.41 -21.02
N THR A 121 -7.55 -7.64 -19.86
CA THR A 121 -8.24 -7.79 -18.59
C THR A 121 -7.77 -6.76 -17.58
N GLN A 122 -8.62 -6.46 -16.60
CA GLN A 122 -8.28 -5.65 -15.45
C GLN A 122 -9.04 -6.16 -14.24
N LYS A 123 -8.33 -6.34 -13.12
CA LYS A 123 -8.92 -6.75 -11.86
C LYS A 123 -8.39 -5.85 -10.75
N ILE A 124 -9.29 -5.27 -9.97
CA ILE A 124 -8.96 -4.54 -8.75
C ILE A 124 -9.33 -5.41 -7.57
N ILE A 125 -8.45 -5.47 -6.59
CA ILE A 125 -8.64 -6.10 -5.29
C ILE A 125 -8.26 -5.10 -4.20
N ASN A 126 -8.88 -5.22 -3.05
CA ASN A 126 -8.53 -4.43 -1.87
C ASN A 126 -8.61 -5.28 -0.61
N GLU A 127 -7.85 -4.91 0.39
CA GLU A 127 -7.85 -5.51 1.72
C GLU A 127 -7.76 -4.42 2.77
N SER A 128 -8.51 -4.57 3.85
CA SER A 128 -8.45 -3.72 5.04
C SER A 128 -7.91 -4.51 6.22
N THR A 129 -7.04 -3.87 6.99
CA THR A 129 -6.43 -4.43 8.20
C THR A 129 -6.55 -3.42 9.33
N LYS A 130 -7.11 -3.83 10.46
CA LYS A 130 -7.20 -3.00 11.64
C LYS A 130 -5.93 -3.13 12.47
N VAL A 131 -5.35 -2.01 12.86
CA VAL A 131 -4.12 -1.92 13.64
C VAL A 131 -4.43 -1.21 14.95
N TYR A 132 -3.96 -1.76 16.06
CA TYR A 132 -4.18 -1.24 17.41
C TYR A 132 -2.85 -0.79 18.00
N PHE A 133 -2.78 0.48 18.41
CA PHE A 133 -1.63 1.03 19.10
C PHE A 133 -1.83 1.05 20.62
N ASN A 134 -0.78 0.68 21.35
CA ASN A 134 -0.64 1.04 22.75
C ASN A 134 -0.43 2.55 22.91
N LYS A 135 -0.50 3.04 24.14
CA LYS A 135 -0.10 4.41 24.47
C LYS A 135 1.40 4.57 24.22
N LEU A 136 1.77 5.50 23.35
CA LEU A 136 3.14 5.89 23.06
C LEU A 136 3.53 7.12 23.90
N SER A 137 4.80 7.23 24.29
CA SER A 137 5.31 8.45 24.90
C SER A 137 5.69 9.47 23.82
N ASP A 138 5.61 10.76 24.16
CA ASP A 138 6.06 11.83 23.24
C ASP A 138 7.56 11.70 22.90
N ASN A 139 8.38 11.17 23.83
CA ASN A 139 9.80 10.89 23.59
C ASN A 139 10.00 9.82 22.50
N ASP A 140 9.21 8.73 22.53
CA ASP A 140 9.29 7.67 21.51
C ASP A 140 8.86 8.19 20.15
N ILE A 141 7.77 8.97 20.11
CA ILE A 141 7.27 9.57 18.88
C ILE A 141 8.29 10.56 18.31
N THR A 142 8.87 11.41 19.15
CA THR A 142 9.91 12.38 18.76
C THR A 142 11.14 11.66 18.22
N TYR A 143 11.62 10.65 18.93
CA TYR A 143 12.75 9.84 18.47
C TYR A 143 12.48 9.23 17.09
N TYR A 144 11.33 8.58 16.92
CA TYR A 144 10.98 7.95 15.66
C TYR A 144 10.82 8.96 14.51
N SER A 145 10.10 10.06 14.76
CA SER A 145 9.87 11.10 13.75
C SER A 145 11.17 11.76 13.26
N ASN A 146 12.20 11.81 14.12
CA ASN A 146 13.48 12.43 13.79
C ASN A 146 14.46 11.47 13.10
N ASN A 147 14.40 10.17 13.40
CA ASN A 147 15.43 9.22 13.00
C ASN A 147 14.98 8.25 11.88
N TYR A 148 13.68 8.25 11.54
CA TYR A 148 13.14 7.34 10.51
C TYR A 148 12.58 8.09 9.31
N ASP A 149 12.37 7.35 8.23
CA ASP A 149 11.73 7.87 7.02
C ASP A 149 10.20 7.87 7.20
N VAL A 150 9.69 8.95 7.78
CA VAL A 150 8.26 9.12 8.09
C VAL A 150 7.47 9.83 6.98
N LEU A 151 8.18 10.57 6.09
CA LEU A 151 7.53 11.44 5.10
C LEU A 151 6.97 10.68 3.91
N ASP A 152 7.46 9.47 3.62
CA ASP A 152 6.97 8.63 2.51
C ASP A 152 5.97 7.56 2.95
N ARG A 153 5.21 7.82 4.03
CA ARG A 153 4.28 6.84 4.59
C ARG A 153 2.94 7.45 4.95
N ALA A 154 1.85 6.84 4.50
CA ALA A 154 0.52 7.16 5.00
C ALA A 154 0.47 6.89 6.51
N GLY A 155 -0.06 7.85 7.28
CA GLY A 155 -0.09 7.79 8.75
C GLY A 155 1.27 7.90 9.43
N SER A 156 2.35 8.18 8.68
CA SER A 156 3.70 8.49 9.17
C SER A 156 4.43 7.37 9.91
N TYR A 157 3.96 6.12 9.87
CA TYR A 157 4.62 5.01 10.57
C TYR A 157 4.88 3.79 9.67
N GLY A 158 5.79 2.94 10.11
CA GLY A 158 6.01 1.61 9.54
C GLY A 158 5.83 0.54 10.59
N ILE A 159 4.99 -0.47 10.28
CA ILE A 159 4.75 -1.60 11.18
C ILE A 159 6.03 -2.40 11.48
N GLN A 160 6.98 -2.40 10.55
CA GLN A 160 8.27 -3.10 10.66
C GLN A 160 9.36 -2.25 11.31
N ASP A 161 9.06 -1.00 11.68
CA ASP A 161 10.02 -0.08 12.26
C ASP A 161 9.94 -0.06 13.80
N TYR A 162 10.85 0.70 14.42
CA TYR A 162 10.91 0.92 15.87
C TYR A 162 9.53 1.19 16.48
N ILE A 163 8.78 2.15 15.93
CA ILE A 163 7.46 2.53 16.46
C ILE A 163 6.41 1.42 16.31
N GLY A 164 6.52 0.60 15.26
CA GLY A 164 5.66 -0.55 15.06
C GLY A 164 5.94 -1.66 16.09
N HIS A 165 7.22 -1.96 16.34
CA HIS A 165 7.63 -2.93 17.35
C HIS A 165 7.26 -2.49 18.77
N LEU A 166 7.42 -1.21 19.09
CA LEU A 166 7.13 -0.66 20.41
C LEU A 166 5.62 -0.53 20.65
N GLY A 167 4.90 -0.02 19.66
CA GLY A 167 3.57 0.52 19.83
C GLY A 167 2.43 -0.38 19.41
N ILE A 168 2.61 -1.30 18.45
CA ILE A 168 1.49 -2.09 17.97
C ILE A 168 1.23 -3.28 18.90
N SER A 169 0.03 -3.30 19.50
CA SER A 169 -0.42 -4.37 20.37
C SER A 169 -1.15 -5.49 19.65
N ARG A 170 -1.81 -5.19 18.54
CA ARG A 170 -2.65 -6.14 17.81
C ARG A 170 -2.89 -5.73 16.38
N ILE A 171 -3.05 -6.74 15.51
CA ILE A 171 -3.46 -6.60 14.12
C ILE A 171 -4.64 -7.54 13.87
N GLU A 172 -5.70 -7.05 13.23
CA GLU A 172 -6.79 -7.85 12.70
C GLU A 172 -6.79 -7.75 11.18
N GLY A 173 -6.28 -8.78 10.50
CA GLY A 173 -6.13 -8.84 9.04
C GLY A 173 -4.75 -9.29 8.61
N CYS A 174 -4.21 -8.67 7.58
CA CYS A 174 -2.98 -9.08 6.91
C CYS A 174 -1.82 -8.13 7.21
N TYR A 175 -0.73 -8.64 7.78
CA TYR A 175 0.50 -7.88 8.02
C TYR A 175 1.04 -7.24 6.74
N ASN A 176 1.10 -8.00 5.64
CA ASN A 176 1.62 -7.50 4.37
C ASN A 176 0.72 -6.43 3.74
N ASN A 177 -0.59 -6.44 4.06
CA ASN A 177 -1.48 -5.35 3.70
C ASN A 177 -1.06 -4.03 4.40
N VAL A 178 -0.68 -4.08 5.68
CA VAL A 178 -0.17 -2.91 6.42
C VAL A 178 1.15 -2.40 5.84
N LEU A 179 2.01 -3.30 5.35
CA LEU A 179 3.22 -2.92 4.60
C LEU A 179 2.93 -2.26 3.24
N GLY A 180 1.69 -2.36 2.76
CA GLY A 180 1.22 -1.69 1.55
C GLY A 180 0.94 -2.57 0.35
N PHE A 181 0.88 -3.93 0.54
CA PHE A 181 0.54 -4.86 -0.53
C PHE A 181 -0.06 -6.17 0.01
N PRO A 182 -1.34 -6.49 -0.25
CA PRO A 182 -2.01 -7.68 0.24
C PRO A 182 -1.57 -8.94 -0.53
N THR A 183 -0.40 -9.47 -0.23
CA THR A 183 0.27 -10.55 -0.97
C THR A 183 -0.57 -11.82 -1.09
N SER A 184 -1.20 -12.28 0.01
CA SER A 184 -2.04 -13.47 0.00
C SER A 184 -3.24 -13.34 -0.93
N LEU A 185 -3.95 -12.21 -0.83
CA LEU A 185 -5.10 -11.90 -1.69
C LEU A 185 -4.67 -11.75 -3.15
N PHE A 186 -3.53 -11.12 -3.41
CA PHE A 186 -2.94 -11.00 -4.74
C PHE A 186 -2.68 -12.37 -5.37
N CYS A 187 -1.97 -13.27 -4.67
CA CYS A 187 -1.67 -14.62 -5.16
C CYS A 187 -2.95 -15.42 -5.45
N LYS A 188 -3.93 -15.39 -4.54
CA LYS A 188 -5.23 -16.05 -4.73
C LYS A 188 -5.96 -15.51 -5.95
N THR A 189 -5.87 -14.19 -6.18
CA THR A 189 -6.53 -13.55 -7.31
C THR A 189 -5.88 -13.92 -8.63
N VAL A 190 -4.55 -13.86 -8.74
CA VAL A 190 -3.80 -14.26 -9.94
C VAL A 190 -4.10 -15.71 -10.30
N ASN A 191 -4.21 -16.61 -9.31
CA ASN A 191 -4.59 -18.00 -9.55
C ASN A 191 -5.98 -18.15 -10.20
N LYS A 192 -6.92 -17.29 -9.85
CA LYS A 192 -8.31 -17.32 -10.38
C LYS A 192 -8.47 -16.59 -11.71
N MET A 193 -7.59 -15.62 -12.01
CA MET A 193 -7.67 -14.86 -13.25
C MET A 193 -7.43 -15.76 -14.48
N LYS A 194 -8.19 -15.53 -15.53
CA LYS A 194 -7.91 -16.05 -16.88
C LYS A 194 -6.89 -15.09 -17.53
N LEU A 195 -5.62 -15.35 -17.28
CA LEU A 195 -4.49 -14.63 -17.83
C LEU A 195 -3.98 -15.28 -19.10
#